data_4346d58daabaa58b5511cce7de8c51eb
#
_entry.id   4346d58daabaa58b5511cce7de8c51eb
#
_cell.length_a   1.000
_cell.length_b   1.000
_cell.length_c   1.000
_cell.angle_alpha   90.00
_cell.angle_beta   90.00
_cell.angle_gamma   90.00
#
_symmetry.space_group_name_H-M   'P 1'
#
loop_
_entity.id
_entity.type
_entity.pdbx_description
1 polymer ?
#
loop_
_entity_poly.entity_id
_entity_poly.type
_entity_poly.pdbx_seq_one_letter_code
_entity_poly.pdbx_strand_id
1 'polypeptide(L)'
;GVRVAAAYPGTPSTEILQNFAQYDGVYAEWSPNEKVAFEVGIGASVAGVRTLVAMKHVGLNVAADPFMTSAYTGIKAGFLLANADDPGMHSSQNEQDNRYFARFALIPMLEPCDSQEAKDMVGTALKLSEQYDTPAMLRLTTRISHSKGIVRLGKVKDVPSVGFTRDLK
;
A
#
# COMPACT_ATOMS: atom_id res chain seq x y z
N GLY A 1 -10.75 -8.20 -3.35
CA GLY A 1 -10.66 -7.26 -3.43
C GLY A 1 -9.90 -6.06 -3.98
N VAL A 2 -8.56 -6.02 -3.91
CA VAL A 2 -7.75 -5.01 -4.61
C VAL A 2 -7.78 -5.29 -6.10
N ARG A 3 -8.00 -4.25 -6.94
CA ARG A 3 -8.03 -4.40 -8.39
C ARG A 3 -6.98 -3.57 -9.11
N VAL A 4 -6.43 -2.57 -8.47
CA VAL A 4 -5.37 -1.70 -9.02
C VAL A 4 -4.16 -1.74 -8.11
N ALA A 5 -2.98 -1.94 -8.68
CA ALA A 5 -1.72 -1.77 -7.96
C ALA A 5 -0.70 -1.01 -8.81
N ALA A 6 0.04 -0.11 -8.15
CA ALA A 6 1.13 0.63 -8.76
C ALA A 6 2.36 0.59 -7.84
N ALA A 7 3.55 0.57 -8.43
CA ALA A 7 4.80 0.55 -7.68
C ALA A 7 5.95 1.13 -8.50
N TYR A 8 7.04 1.45 -7.80
CA TYR A 8 8.36 1.63 -8.40
C TYR A 8 9.30 0.56 -7.84
N PRO A 9 10.16 -0.06 -8.66
CA PRO A 9 11.02 -1.16 -8.22
C PRO A 9 11.97 -0.76 -7.11
N GLY A 10 12.03 -1.55 -6.05
CA GLY A 10 12.94 -1.33 -4.92
C GLY A 10 12.87 -2.46 -3.90
N THR A 11 13.97 -3.20 -3.69
CA THR A 11 14.04 -4.24 -2.65
C THR A 11 13.93 -3.60 -1.26
N PRO A 12 13.04 -4.14 -0.37
CA PRO A 12 12.38 -5.44 -0.44
C PRO A 12 10.89 -5.39 -0.88
N SER A 13 10.42 -4.38 -1.60
CA SER A 13 9.01 -4.24 -2.01
C SER A 13 8.68 -4.75 -3.41
N THR A 14 9.69 -5.01 -4.25
CA THR A 14 9.52 -5.33 -5.69
C THR A 14 8.59 -6.52 -5.92
N GLU A 15 8.74 -7.60 -5.17
CA GLU A 15 7.98 -8.83 -5.37
C GLU A 15 6.47 -8.66 -5.10
N ILE A 16 6.05 -7.62 -4.38
CA ILE A 16 4.63 -7.37 -4.10
C ILE A 16 3.87 -7.15 -5.41
N LEU A 17 4.34 -6.24 -6.26
CA LEU A 17 3.68 -5.97 -7.54
C LEU A 17 3.87 -7.12 -8.53
N GLN A 18 5.05 -7.75 -8.56
CA GLN A 18 5.32 -8.89 -9.43
C GLN A 18 4.34 -10.05 -9.19
N ASN A 19 4.05 -10.36 -7.92
CA ASN A 19 3.09 -11.40 -7.58
C ASN A 19 1.64 -10.93 -7.82
N PHE A 20 1.31 -9.68 -7.52
CA PHE A 20 -0.03 -9.13 -7.76
C PHE A 20 -0.41 -9.16 -9.24
N ALA A 21 0.53 -8.84 -10.13
CA ALA A 21 0.32 -8.82 -11.58
C ALA A 21 -0.01 -10.19 -12.19
N GLN A 22 0.16 -11.29 -11.46
CA GLN A 22 -0.13 -12.64 -11.95
C GLN A 22 -1.62 -13.02 -11.83
N TYR A 23 -2.42 -12.21 -11.15
CA TYR A 23 -3.84 -12.49 -10.98
C TYR A 23 -4.68 -11.90 -12.12
N ASP A 24 -5.68 -12.66 -12.58
CA ASP A 24 -6.63 -12.20 -13.58
C ASP A 24 -7.55 -11.09 -13.03
N GLY A 25 -7.92 -10.16 -13.91
CA GLY A 25 -8.88 -9.11 -13.59
C GLY A 25 -8.34 -7.99 -12.68
N VAL A 26 -7.01 -7.88 -12.58
CA VAL A 26 -6.33 -6.78 -11.90
C VAL A 26 -5.56 -5.91 -12.89
N TYR A 27 -5.39 -4.64 -12.53
CA TYR A 27 -4.46 -3.74 -13.21
C TYR A 27 -3.21 -3.56 -12.35
N ALA A 28 -2.05 -3.79 -12.92
CA ALA A 28 -0.77 -3.63 -12.26
C ALA A 28 0.20 -2.86 -13.16
N GLU A 29 0.84 -1.82 -12.64
CA GLU A 29 1.81 -1.05 -13.41
C GLU A 29 3.07 -0.70 -12.61
N TRP A 30 4.19 -0.71 -13.31
CA TRP A 30 5.42 -0.06 -12.87
C TRP A 30 5.38 1.41 -13.30
N SER A 31 5.34 2.29 -12.33
CA SER A 31 5.36 3.74 -12.56
C SER A 31 6.79 4.27 -12.72
N PRO A 32 7.00 5.43 -13.34
CA PRO A 32 8.34 6.00 -13.53
C PRO A 32 9.03 6.43 -12.22
N ASN A 33 8.28 6.65 -11.16
CA ASN A 33 8.76 6.87 -9.79
C ASN A 33 7.63 6.64 -8.77
N GLU A 34 7.97 6.70 -7.48
CA GLU A 34 7.04 6.42 -6.39
C GLU A 34 5.95 7.48 -6.23
N LYS A 35 6.24 8.75 -6.56
CA LYS A 35 5.22 9.80 -6.56
C LYS A 35 4.11 9.47 -7.55
N VAL A 36 4.47 9.14 -8.79
CA VAL A 36 3.49 8.75 -9.83
C VAL A 36 2.73 7.49 -9.42
N ALA A 37 3.42 6.46 -8.88
CA ALA A 37 2.77 5.26 -8.37
C ALA A 37 1.71 5.59 -7.31
N PHE A 38 2.02 6.51 -6.41
CA PHE A 38 1.10 6.92 -5.36
C PHE A 38 -0.10 7.68 -5.93
N GLU A 39 0.13 8.59 -6.88
CA GLU A 39 -0.93 9.36 -7.56
C GLU A 39 -1.87 8.48 -8.39
N VAL A 40 -1.34 7.45 -9.08
CA VAL A 40 -2.16 6.42 -9.74
C VAL A 40 -3.07 5.72 -8.72
N GLY A 41 -2.52 5.37 -7.56
CA GLY A 41 -3.29 4.78 -6.47
C GLY A 41 -4.40 5.71 -5.97
N ILE A 42 -4.12 7.01 -5.77
CA ILE A 42 -5.13 8.01 -5.39
C ILE A 42 -6.24 8.07 -6.45
N GLY A 43 -5.86 8.17 -7.73
CA GLY A 43 -6.83 8.21 -8.83
C GLY A 43 -7.74 6.99 -8.85
N ALA A 44 -7.20 5.79 -8.67
CA ALA A 44 -7.96 4.55 -8.59
C ALA A 44 -8.90 4.53 -7.38
N SER A 45 -8.43 4.96 -6.21
CA SER A 45 -9.26 5.05 -5.01
C SER A 45 -10.41 6.04 -5.18
N VAL A 46 -10.15 7.23 -5.73
CA VAL A 46 -11.18 8.25 -6.04
C VAL A 46 -12.21 7.72 -7.05
N ALA A 47 -11.76 6.93 -8.04
CA ALA A 47 -12.65 6.23 -8.97
C ALA A 47 -13.47 5.10 -8.32
N GLY A 48 -13.28 4.85 -7.02
CA GLY A 48 -14.04 3.88 -6.25
C GLY A 48 -13.50 2.46 -6.28
N VAL A 49 -12.22 2.29 -6.58
CA VAL A 49 -11.57 0.98 -6.70
C VAL A 49 -10.50 0.81 -5.61
N ARG A 50 -10.57 -0.29 -4.85
CA ARG A 50 -9.53 -0.63 -3.88
C ARG A 50 -8.17 -0.74 -4.55
N THR A 51 -7.17 -0.07 -3.98
CA THR A 51 -5.84 0.05 -4.56
C THR A 51 -4.74 -0.34 -3.59
N LEU A 52 -3.63 -0.80 -4.15
CA LEU A 52 -2.38 -1.09 -3.47
C LEU A 52 -1.25 -0.30 -4.12
N VAL A 53 -0.49 0.43 -3.31
CA VAL A 53 0.76 1.04 -3.75
C VAL A 53 1.90 0.42 -2.97
N ALA A 54 2.98 0.01 -3.64
CA ALA A 54 4.12 -0.60 -2.99
C ALA A 54 5.42 0.18 -3.26
N MET A 55 6.19 0.40 -2.20
CA MET A 55 7.49 1.06 -2.30
C MET A 55 8.36 0.73 -1.08
N LYS A 56 9.66 0.90 -1.25
CA LYS A 56 10.60 0.84 -0.13
C LYS A 56 10.61 2.16 0.66
N HIS A 57 11.31 2.18 1.80
CA HIS A 57 11.32 3.36 2.68
C HIS A 57 11.77 4.65 2.00
N VAL A 58 12.83 4.62 1.20
CA VAL A 58 13.31 5.83 0.49
C VAL A 58 12.36 6.28 -0.61
N GLY A 59 11.57 5.37 -1.16
CA GLY A 59 10.51 5.69 -2.12
C GLY A 59 9.41 6.55 -1.51
N LEU A 60 9.12 6.37 -0.22
CA LEU A 60 8.16 7.22 0.48
C LEU A 60 8.64 8.67 0.60
N ASN A 61 9.94 8.92 0.61
CA ASN A 61 10.46 10.29 0.53
C ASN A 61 10.08 10.96 -0.79
N VAL A 62 10.13 10.21 -1.90
CA VAL A 62 9.72 10.68 -3.23
C VAL A 62 8.21 10.90 -3.31
N ALA A 63 7.43 10.03 -2.67
CA ALA A 63 5.98 10.09 -2.63
C ALA A 63 5.42 10.92 -1.46
N ALA A 64 6.26 11.63 -0.71
CA ALA A 64 5.83 12.33 0.51
C ALA A 64 4.71 13.35 0.26
N ASP A 65 4.77 14.09 -0.83
CA ASP A 65 3.75 15.08 -1.19
C ASP A 65 2.35 14.44 -1.39
N PRO A 66 2.13 13.51 -2.34
CA PRO A 66 0.83 12.88 -2.48
C PRO A 66 0.43 12.03 -1.26
N PHE A 67 1.39 11.45 -0.54
CA PHE A 67 1.11 10.73 0.71
C PHE A 67 0.49 11.66 1.76
N MET A 68 1.12 12.80 2.05
CA MET A 68 0.61 13.76 3.02
C MET A 68 -0.72 14.38 2.54
N THR A 69 -0.79 14.76 1.25
CA THR A 69 -1.99 15.37 0.67
C THR A 69 -3.18 14.42 0.77
N SER A 70 -3.03 13.13 0.47
CA SER A 70 -4.12 12.16 0.54
C SER A 70 -4.63 11.93 1.96
N ALA A 71 -3.78 12.08 2.98
CA ALA A 71 -4.20 12.01 4.37
C ALA A 71 -5.14 13.17 4.77
N TYR A 72 -5.01 14.33 4.13
CA TYR A 72 -5.88 15.50 4.35
C TYR A 72 -7.12 15.51 3.46
N THR A 73 -6.97 15.14 2.18
CA THR A 73 -8.09 15.17 1.22
C THR A 73 -9.02 13.99 1.34
N GLY A 74 -8.52 12.92 1.96
CA GLY A 74 -9.24 11.67 2.05
C GLY A 74 -9.15 10.81 0.79
N ILE A 75 -9.79 9.64 0.87
CA ILE A 75 -9.87 8.64 -0.21
C ILE A 75 -11.34 8.20 -0.37
N LYS A 76 -11.67 7.45 -1.40
CA LYS A 76 -13.03 6.94 -1.62
C LYS A 76 -13.13 5.43 -1.40
N ALA A 77 -12.31 4.65 -2.08
CA ALA A 77 -12.19 3.21 -1.86
C ALA A 77 -10.86 2.90 -1.16
N GLY A 78 -10.79 1.78 -0.47
CA GLY A 78 -9.66 1.42 0.36
C GLY A 78 -8.31 1.58 -0.33
N PHE A 79 -7.42 2.33 0.31
CA PHE A 79 -6.07 2.61 -0.16
C PHE A 79 -5.06 1.99 0.79
N LEU A 80 -4.27 1.05 0.30
CA LEU A 80 -3.19 0.39 1.04
C LEU A 80 -1.83 0.80 0.50
N LEU A 81 -1.01 1.41 1.35
CA LEU A 81 0.41 1.60 1.11
C LEU A 81 1.19 0.45 1.75
N ALA A 82 1.78 -0.42 0.95
CA ALA A 82 2.77 -1.40 1.41
C ALA A 82 4.15 -0.74 1.37
N ASN A 83 4.61 -0.29 2.54
CA ASN A 83 5.92 0.35 2.68
C ASN A 83 6.91 -0.63 3.31
N ALA A 84 8.00 -0.91 2.61
CA ALA A 84 9.01 -1.87 3.06
C ALA A 84 10.30 -1.17 3.48
N ASP A 85 10.53 -1.12 4.78
CA ASP A 85 11.76 -0.61 5.37
C ASP A 85 12.89 -1.64 5.26
N ASP A 86 14.12 -1.14 5.17
CA ASP A 86 15.33 -1.97 5.07
C ASP A 86 16.30 -1.67 6.23
N PRO A 87 15.92 -2.05 7.48
CA PRO A 87 16.82 -1.91 8.61
C PRO A 87 18.08 -2.76 8.40
N GLY A 88 19.25 -2.17 8.67
CA GLY A 88 20.55 -2.77 8.38
C GLY A 88 21.05 -2.52 6.96
N MET A 89 20.34 -1.75 6.13
CA MET A 89 20.78 -1.30 4.78
C MET A 89 21.24 -2.46 3.87
N HIS A 90 20.50 -3.58 3.85
CA HIS A 90 20.88 -4.75 3.05
C HIS A 90 20.91 -4.45 1.55
N SER A 91 20.03 -3.55 1.08
CA SER A 91 19.98 -3.12 -0.32
C SER A 91 19.56 -1.64 -0.46
N SER A 92 19.93 -0.81 0.49
CA SER A 92 19.55 0.60 0.55
C SER A 92 20.73 1.50 0.89
N GLN A 93 20.63 2.78 0.54
CA GLN A 93 21.64 3.79 0.80
C GLN A 93 21.58 4.40 2.22
N ASN A 94 20.50 4.14 2.96
CA ASN A 94 20.32 4.59 4.33
C ASN A 94 19.39 3.64 5.11
N GLU A 95 19.34 3.83 6.42
CA GLU A 95 18.25 3.33 7.29
C GLU A 95 17.25 4.45 7.53
N GLN A 96 15.96 4.09 7.46
CA GLN A 96 14.88 5.03 7.71
C GLN A 96 13.69 4.29 8.33
N ASP A 97 13.16 4.84 9.40
CA ASP A 97 11.99 4.30 10.09
C ASP A 97 10.73 5.03 9.63
N ASN A 98 10.00 4.41 8.71
CA ASN A 98 8.80 5.02 8.13
C ASN A 98 7.57 4.99 9.03
N ARG A 99 7.65 4.43 10.25
CA ARG A 99 6.63 4.60 11.28
C ARG A 99 6.39 6.08 11.60
N TYR A 100 7.44 6.89 11.53
CA TYR A 100 7.34 8.34 11.73
C TYR A 100 6.55 9.04 10.64
N PHE A 101 6.58 8.55 9.38
CA PHE A 101 5.74 9.08 8.30
C PHE A 101 4.26 8.85 8.58
N ALA A 102 3.87 7.63 8.96
CA ALA A 102 2.48 7.31 9.29
C ALA A 102 1.99 8.15 10.48
N ARG A 103 2.83 8.28 11.52
CA ARG A 103 2.52 9.11 12.69
C ARG A 103 2.38 10.58 12.33
N PHE A 104 3.24 11.11 11.47
CA PHE A 104 3.19 12.51 11.04
C PHE A 104 1.95 12.80 10.17
N ALA A 105 1.59 11.88 9.29
CA ALA A 105 0.38 11.98 8.47
C ALA A 105 -0.92 11.63 9.22
N LEU A 106 -0.83 11.13 10.47
CA LEU A 106 -1.96 10.69 11.30
C LEU A 106 -2.82 9.60 10.62
N ILE A 107 -2.19 8.69 9.87
CA ILE A 107 -2.87 7.57 9.21
C ILE A 107 -2.73 6.26 10.01
N PRO A 108 -3.67 5.31 9.86
CA PRO A 108 -3.53 3.97 10.41
C PRO A 108 -2.29 3.26 9.85
N MET A 109 -1.53 2.62 10.73
CA MET A 109 -0.38 1.80 10.34
C MET A 109 -0.44 0.45 11.05
N LEU A 110 -0.17 -0.62 10.31
CA LEU A 110 -0.06 -1.98 10.80
C LEU A 110 1.35 -2.50 10.48
N GLU A 111 1.90 -3.28 11.41
CA GLU A 111 3.24 -3.86 11.28
C GLU A 111 3.18 -5.36 11.61
N PRO A 112 3.23 -6.25 10.61
CA PRO A 112 3.14 -7.68 10.84
C PRO A 112 4.45 -8.25 11.40
N CYS A 113 4.36 -9.27 12.24
CA CYS A 113 5.51 -10.00 12.76
C CYS A 113 5.82 -11.27 11.97
N ASP A 114 4.89 -11.75 11.13
CA ASP A 114 5.06 -12.94 10.29
C ASP A 114 4.24 -12.87 8.99
N SER A 115 4.36 -13.92 8.16
CA SER A 115 3.68 -14.00 6.87
C SER A 115 2.15 -14.13 7.00
N GLN A 116 1.65 -14.75 8.09
CA GLN A 116 0.21 -14.86 8.32
C GLN A 116 -0.39 -13.50 8.67
N GLU A 117 0.24 -12.77 9.57
CA GLU A 117 -0.18 -11.41 9.91
C GLU A 117 -0.08 -10.47 8.72
N ALA A 118 1.01 -10.55 7.92
CA ALA A 118 1.16 -9.75 6.71
C ALA A 118 -0.05 -9.92 5.77
N LYS A 119 -0.50 -11.15 5.56
CA LYS A 119 -1.69 -11.44 4.75
C LYS A 119 -2.98 -10.94 5.42
N ASP A 120 -3.18 -11.17 6.72
CA ASP A 120 -4.44 -10.84 7.42
C ASP A 120 -4.60 -9.33 7.62
N MET A 121 -3.50 -8.62 7.87
CA MET A 121 -3.48 -7.17 8.05
C MET A 121 -3.81 -6.39 6.78
N VAL A 122 -3.59 -6.94 5.58
CA VAL A 122 -4.07 -6.33 4.31
C VAL A 122 -5.57 -6.07 4.36
N GLY A 123 -6.34 -7.08 4.77
CA GLY A 123 -7.80 -6.93 4.88
C GLY A 123 -8.23 -5.95 5.96
N THR A 124 -7.50 -5.91 7.06
CA THR A 124 -7.74 -4.97 8.17
C THR A 124 -7.39 -3.53 7.77
N ALA A 125 -6.24 -3.32 7.12
CA ALA A 125 -5.79 -2.01 6.65
C ALA A 125 -6.79 -1.40 5.66
N LEU A 126 -7.28 -2.19 4.69
CA LEU A 126 -8.29 -1.72 3.73
C LEU A 126 -9.61 -1.34 4.40
N LYS A 127 -10.04 -2.08 5.43
CA LYS A 127 -11.24 -1.73 6.20
C LYS A 127 -11.06 -0.44 7.00
N LEU A 128 -9.91 -0.27 7.65
CA LEU A 128 -9.60 0.97 8.37
C LEU A 128 -9.53 2.15 7.41
N SER A 129 -8.90 1.96 6.25
CA SER A 129 -8.83 2.97 5.21
C SER A 129 -10.23 3.44 4.77
N GLU A 130 -11.14 2.50 4.49
CA GLU A 130 -12.53 2.81 4.09
C GLU A 130 -13.38 3.38 5.23
N GLN A 131 -13.13 2.94 6.46
CA GLN A 131 -13.88 3.41 7.63
C GLN A 131 -13.57 4.87 7.99
N TYR A 132 -12.33 5.30 7.75
CA TYR A 132 -11.85 6.62 8.16
C TYR A 132 -11.50 7.52 6.98
N ASP A 133 -11.83 7.12 5.74
CA ASP A 133 -11.57 7.86 4.50
C ASP A 133 -10.11 8.34 4.37
N THR A 134 -9.16 7.50 4.77
CA THR A 134 -7.73 7.83 4.79
C THR A 134 -6.89 6.67 4.27
N PRO A 135 -5.73 6.91 3.64
CA PRO A 135 -4.80 5.82 3.35
C PRO A 135 -4.42 5.05 4.61
N ALA A 136 -4.15 3.76 4.48
CA ALA A 136 -3.59 2.95 5.55
C ALA A 136 -2.23 2.39 5.12
N MET A 137 -1.27 2.36 6.03
CA MET A 137 0.06 1.81 5.79
C MET A 137 0.19 0.41 6.36
N LEU A 138 0.69 -0.52 5.56
CA LEU A 138 1.25 -1.78 6.01
C LEU A 138 2.78 -1.65 5.97
N ARG A 139 3.39 -1.49 7.13
CA ARG A 139 4.84 -1.40 7.24
C ARG A 139 5.45 -2.79 7.29
N LEU A 140 6.26 -3.10 6.31
CA LEU A 140 7.05 -4.32 6.23
C LEU A 140 8.52 -4.03 6.54
N THR A 141 9.28 -5.05 6.87
CA THR A 141 10.74 -4.97 6.97
C THR A 141 11.35 -5.98 6.03
N THR A 142 12.64 -5.81 5.68
CA THR A 142 13.41 -6.78 4.89
C THR A 142 13.27 -8.19 5.46
N ARG A 143 13.32 -8.33 6.79
CA ARG A 143 13.17 -9.62 7.46
C ARG A 143 11.82 -10.28 7.17
N ILE A 144 10.74 -9.54 7.28
CA ILE A 144 9.38 -10.07 7.00
C ILE A 144 9.20 -10.35 5.51
N SER A 145 9.68 -9.46 4.65
CA SER A 145 9.55 -9.59 3.19
C SER A 145 10.28 -10.82 2.64
N HIS A 146 11.40 -11.21 3.25
CA HIS A 146 12.17 -12.39 2.84
C HIS A 146 11.88 -13.64 3.69
N SER A 147 11.06 -13.53 4.72
CA SER A 147 10.67 -14.70 5.52
C SER A 147 9.71 -15.61 4.76
N LYS A 148 9.77 -16.91 5.06
CA LYS A 148 8.84 -17.90 4.53
C LYS A 148 8.11 -18.54 5.71
N GLY A 149 6.79 -18.70 5.56
CA GLY A 149 5.95 -19.32 6.57
C GLY A 149 4.73 -19.99 5.96
N ILE A 150 4.08 -20.84 6.76
CA ILE A 150 2.81 -21.44 6.36
C ILE A 150 1.71 -20.41 6.58
N VAL A 151 0.95 -20.13 5.52
CA VAL A 151 -0.14 -19.15 5.53
C VAL A 151 -1.46 -19.85 5.22
N ARG A 152 -2.46 -19.67 6.07
CA ARG A 152 -3.83 -20.10 5.80
C ARG A 152 -4.48 -19.10 4.85
N LEU A 153 -4.80 -19.57 3.64
CA LEU A 153 -5.54 -18.76 2.67
C LEU A 153 -7.02 -18.72 3.07
N GLY A 154 -7.62 -17.55 2.99
CA GLY A 154 -9.06 -17.37 3.12
C GLY A 154 -9.79 -17.53 1.79
N LYS A 155 -11.12 -17.36 1.81
CA LYS A 155 -11.90 -17.26 0.58
C LYS A 155 -11.60 -15.94 -0.13
N VAL A 156 -11.48 -15.99 -1.45
CA VAL A 156 -11.40 -14.77 -2.27
C VAL A 156 -12.70 -13.97 -2.05
N LYS A 157 -12.55 -12.68 -1.73
CA LYS A 157 -13.66 -11.77 -1.58
C LYS A 157 -13.71 -10.86 -2.79
N ASP A 158 -14.77 -10.99 -3.56
CA ASP A 158 -15.07 -9.98 -4.57
C ASP A 158 -15.72 -8.78 -3.86
N VAL A 159 -15.10 -7.63 -4.03
CA VAL A 159 -15.59 -6.36 -3.48
C VAL A 159 -15.90 -5.46 -4.67
N PRO A 160 -17.18 -5.13 -4.89
CA PRO A 160 -17.54 -4.28 -6.01
C PRO A 160 -16.94 -2.89 -5.86
N SER A 161 -16.67 -2.23 -6.98
CA SER A 161 -16.31 -0.82 -7.00
C SER A 161 -17.48 0.02 -6.46
N VAL A 162 -17.16 0.98 -5.61
CA VAL A 162 -18.17 1.91 -5.07
C VAL A 162 -18.52 3.04 -6.05
N GLY A 163 -17.81 3.10 -7.19
CA GLY A 163 -17.99 4.13 -8.21
C GLY A 163 -17.56 5.52 -7.75
N PHE A 164 -17.48 6.43 -8.71
CA PHE A 164 -17.23 7.84 -8.44
C PHE A 164 -18.57 8.55 -8.15
N THR A 165 -18.65 9.23 -7.02
CA THR A 165 -19.79 10.11 -6.71
C THR A 165 -19.27 11.53 -6.52
N ARG A 166 -19.77 12.48 -7.31
CA ARG A 166 -19.49 13.90 -7.11
C ARG A 166 -20.60 14.48 -6.23
N ASP A 167 -20.22 14.96 -5.07
CA ASP A 167 -21.12 15.77 -4.25
C ASP A 167 -21.10 17.20 -4.80
N LEU A 168 -22.25 17.65 -5.32
CA LEU A 168 -22.42 18.99 -5.92
C LEU A 168 -22.92 20.00 -4.88
N LYS A 169 -22.45 19.91 -3.62
CA LYS A 169 -22.76 20.95 -2.64
C LYS A 169 -21.87 22.17 -2.82
#